data_6004d8280934a2b10f08bd57ae403b75
#
_entry.id   6004d8280934a2b10f08bd57ae403b75
#
_cell.length_a   1.000
_cell.length_b   1.000
_cell.length_c   1.000
_cell.angle_alpha   90.00
_cell.angle_beta   90.00
_cell.angle_gamma   90.00
#
_symmetry.space_group_name_H-M   'P 1'
#
loop_
_entity.id
_entity.type
_entity.pdbx_description
1 polymer ?
#
loop_
_entity_poly.entity_id
_entity_poly.type
_entity_poly.pdbx_seq_one_letter_code
_entity_poly.pdbx_strand_id
1 'polypeptide(L)'
;MGGALYHREGTDVRIAPARIVAARDELGGGVSGANAGRIKDILAREILDSRGHPTVEVDVVLESGEIGRAAVPSGASTGSREALELRDGDAKRFGGKGVLKAIDHVERQLAPALIGFEAVNQVFIDETMRDLDGTDNKSKLGANATLAVSMACARAAAELLGMPLYRYLGGANTKLLPVPLLNVLNGGVHADNNVDVQEFMIVPLGFDTFARALRAGVECYHGLKAILKGKKLATAVGDEGGFAPNLASNEQALEVLVDGIKKAGYKPGKDVVLALDVAASEFFEK
;
A
#
# COMPACT_ATOMS: atom_id res chain seq x y z
N MET A 1 32.51 -14.95 6.23
CA MET A 1 32.15 -15.75 7.42
C MET A 1 30.65 -15.65 7.57
N GLY A 2 29.97 -16.66 7.19
CA GLY A 2 29.16 -17.57 7.91
C GLY A 2 27.68 -17.19 7.84
N GLY A 3 26.99 -17.44 6.69
CA GLY A 3 25.53 -17.46 6.63
C GLY A 3 25.07 -18.90 6.92
N ALA A 4 24.20 -19.06 7.90
CA ALA A 4 23.61 -20.34 8.26
C ALA A 4 22.55 -20.75 7.23
N LEU A 5 22.79 -21.88 6.56
CA LEU A 5 21.82 -22.59 5.74
C LEU A 5 20.87 -23.38 6.63
N TYR A 6 19.58 -23.06 6.59
CA TYR A 6 18.53 -23.96 7.05
C TYR A 6 17.98 -24.75 5.86
N HIS A 7 18.42 -26.01 5.73
CA HIS A 7 17.78 -26.99 4.88
C HIS A 7 16.61 -27.64 5.60
N ARG A 8 15.39 -27.53 5.07
CA ARG A 8 14.30 -28.46 5.27
C ARG A 8 13.64 -28.73 3.92
N GLU A 9 13.48 -30.00 3.63
CA GLU A 9 12.93 -30.52 2.38
C GLU A 9 11.53 -29.92 2.08
N GLY A 10 11.38 -29.41 0.85
CA GLY A 10 10.08 -29.25 0.20
C GLY A 10 9.53 -27.85 -0.03
N THR A 11 10.26 -26.74 0.25
CA THR A 11 9.84 -25.39 -0.20
C THR A 11 11.07 -24.56 -0.50
N ASP A 12 11.38 -24.41 -1.79
CA ASP A 12 12.38 -23.43 -2.25
C ASP A 12 11.90 -22.00 -1.96
N VAL A 13 12.34 -21.44 -0.85
CA VAL A 13 12.29 -19.99 -0.67
C VAL A 13 13.38 -19.40 -1.56
N ARG A 14 13.05 -19.02 -2.77
CA ARG A 14 13.96 -18.29 -3.66
C ARG A 14 14.16 -16.90 -3.14
N ILE A 15 15.15 -16.73 -2.26
CA ILE A 15 15.72 -15.42 -1.97
C ILE A 15 16.52 -15.03 -3.23
N ALA A 16 16.03 -14.05 -3.98
CA ALA A 16 16.66 -13.54 -5.19
C ALA A 16 17.45 -12.23 -4.96
N PRO A 17 18.59 -12.22 -4.25
CA PRO A 17 19.49 -11.06 -4.26
C PRO A 17 20.61 -11.18 -5.31
N ALA A 18 20.99 -12.40 -5.73
CA ALA A 18 22.18 -12.59 -6.58
C ALA A 18 21.96 -12.24 -8.06
N ARG A 19 20.74 -12.38 -8.60
CA ARG A 19 20.47 -12.06 -10.02
C ARG A 19 20.40 -10.56 -10.33
N ILE A 20 19.94 -9.75 -9.40
CA ILE A 20 19.82 -8.29 -9.60
C ILE A 20 21.19 -7.61 -9.62
N VAL A 21 22.15 -8.08 -8.84
CA VAL A 21 23.53 -7.55 -8.81
C VAL A 21 24.29 -7.94 -10.09
N ALA A 22 24.11 -9.17 -10.57
CA ALA A 22 24.76 -9.64 -11.80
C ALA A 22 24.29 -8.87 -13.06
N ALA A 23 23.02 -8.46 -13.13
CA ALA A 23 22.50 -7.68 -14.25
C ALA A 23 23.14 -6.27 -14.37
N ARG A 24 23.64 -5.71 -13.28
CA ARG A 24 24.37 -4.41 -13.29
C ARG A 24 25.81 -4.55 -13.81
N ASP A 25 26.47 -5.67 -13.56
CA ASP A 25 27.88 -5.86 -13.91
C ASP A 25 28.08 -6.35 -15.38
N GLU A 26 27.06 -6.93 -16.02
CA GLU A 26 27.15 -7.42 -17.41
C GLU A 26 26.83 -6.35 -18.48
N LEU A 27 26.37 -5.15 -18.11
CA LEU A 27 25.95 -4.10 -19.04
C LEU A 27 27.05 -3.14 -19.49
N GLY A 28 28.28 -3.62 -19.65
CA GLY A 28 29.40 -2.89 -20.29
C GLY A 28 29.24 -2.68 -21.81
N GLY A 29 28.19 -3.12 -22.44
CA GLY A 29 27.86 -2.92 -23.85
C GLY A 29 26.73 -1.88 -24.00
N GLY A 30 27.03 -0.68 -24.52
CA GLY A 30 26.07 0.40 -24.74
C GLY A 30 24.82 -0.09 -25.50
N VAL A 31 23.69 -0.13 -24.80
CA VAL A 31 22.38 -0.36 -25.41
C VAL A 31 22.13 0.79 -26.39
N SER A 32 21.82 0.50 -27.66
CA SER A 32 21.41 1.56 -28.59
C SER A 32 20.21 2.27 -28.03
N GLY A 33 20.19 3.61 -28.00
CA GLY A 33 19.15 4.43 -27.37
C GLY A 33 17.70 4.11 -27.76
N ALA A 34 17.51 3.36 -28.84
CA ALA A 34 16.19 2.94 -29.34
C ALA A 34 15.49 1.85 -28.52
N ASN A 35 16.19 1.12 -27.65
CA ASN A 35 15.61 0.02 -26.86
C ASN A 35 15.77 0.23 -25.35
N ALA A 36 16.37 1.31 -24.92
CA ALA A 36 16.70 1.57 -23.51
C ALA A 36 15.50 1.41 -22.55
N GLY A 37 14.33 1.87 -22.97
CA GLY A 37 13.10 1.84 -22.16
C GLY A 37 12.33 0.54 -22.18
N ARG A 38 12.79 -0.49 -22.91
CA ARG A 38 12.07 -1.76 -22.98
C ARG A 38 12.23 -2.60 -21.72
N ILE A 39 11.15 -3.24 -21.35
CA ILE A 39 11.14 -4.21 -20.24
C ILE A 39 11.98 -5.43 -20.64
N LYS A 40 13.06 -5.66 -19.91
CA LYS A 40 13.96 -6.79 -20.07
C LYS A 40 13.53 -7.99 -19.25
N ASP A 41 13.09 -7.75 -18.01
CA ASP A 41 12.69 -8.80 -17.09
C ASP A 41 11.66 -8.29 -16.06
N ILE A 42 10.81 -9.18 -15.55
CA ILE A 42 9.87 -8.93 -14.47
C ILE A 42 10.00 -10.05 -13.44
N LEU A 43 10.38 -9.69 -12.23
CA LEU A 43 10.65 -10.63 -11.13
C LEU A 43 9.67 -10.38 -10.00
N ALA A 44 8.98 -11.41 -9.54
CA ALA A 44 8.04 -11.32 -8.43
C ALA A 44 8.52 -12.09 -7.20
N ARG A 45 8.11 -11.64 -6.01
CA ARG A 45 8.36 -12.33 -4.75
C ARG A 45 7.31 -12.04 -3.72
N GLU A 46 7.20 -12.95 -2.76
CA GLU A 46 6.39 -12.76 -1.57
C GLU A 46 7.22 -12.03 -0.51
N ILE A 47 6.63 -10.98 0.07
CA ILE A 47 7.16 -10.27 1.23
C ILE A 47 6.09 -10.21 2.31
N LEU A 48 6.41 -9.72 3.51
CA LEU A 48 5.44 -9.53 4.59
C LEU A 48 5.10 -8.05 4.75
N ASP A 49 3.82 -7.76 4.97
CA ASP A 49 3.32 -6.44 5.33
C ASP A 49 3.53 -6.14 6.83
N SER A 50 3.12 -4.95 7.29
CA SER A 50 3.26 -4.50 8.69
C SER A 50 2.45 -5.34 9.69
N ARG A 51 1.49 -6.13 9.22
CA ARG A 51 0.67 -7.05 10.02
C ARG A 51 1.19 -8.48 9.99
N GLY A 52 2.30 -8.75 9.27
CA GLY A 52 2.87 -10.07 9.07
C GLY A 52 2.11 -10.93 8.06
N HIS A 53 1.29 -10.33 7.21
CA HIS A 53 0.62 -11.02 6.11
C HIS A 53 1.45 -10.97 4.83
N PRO A 54 1.47 -12.07 4.05
CA PRO A 54 2.13 -12.06 2.75
C PRO A 54 1.52 -11.04 1.80
N THR A 55 2.38 -10.39 1.01
CA THR A 55 1.99 -9.55 -0.11
C THR A 55 3.00 -9.69 -1.27
N VAL A 56 2.63 -9.15 -2.44
CA VAL A 56 3.41 -9.26 -3.68
C VAL A 56 4.33 -8.05 -3.81
N GLU A 57 5.61 -8.30 -4.08
CA GLU A 57 6.57 -7.30 -4.53
C GLU A 57 7.09 -7.68 -5.91
N VAL A 58 7.19 -6.71 -6.82
CA VAL A 58 7.68 -6.91 -8.20
C VAL A 58 8.82 -5.94 -8.50
N ASP A 59 9.85 -6.46 -9.18
CA ASP A 59 10.88 -5.68 -9.85
C ASP A 59 10.66 -5.76 -11.37
N VAL A 60 10.63 -4.61 -12.03
CA VAL A 60 10.71 -4.47 -13.49
C VAL A 60 12.09 -3.94 -13.83
N VAL A 61 12.83 -4.71 -14.65
CA VAL A 61 14.18 -4.36 -15.09
C VAL A 61 14.11 -3.91 -16.55
N LEU A 62 14.70 -2.77 -16.88
CA LEU A 62 14.76 -2.26 -18.25
C LEU A 62 16.06 -2.73 -18.95
N GLU A 63 16.08 -2.67 -20.29
CA GLU A 63 17.27 -2.98 -21.08
C GLU A 63 18.45 -2.04 -20.76
N SER A 64 18.19 -0.80 -20.38
CA SER A 64 19.19 0.17 -19.92
C SER A 64 19.69 -0.08 -18.49
N GLY A 65 19.05 -0.97 -17.73
CA GLY A 65 19.46 -1.38 -16.39
C GLY A 65 18.73 -0.70 -15.24
N GLU A 66 17.84 0.26 -15.50
CA GLU A 66 16.99 0.84 -14.45
C GLU A 66 16.03 -0.22 -13.91
N ILE A 67 15.74 -0.11 -12.63
CA ILE A 67 14.86 -1.04 -11.91
C ILE A 67 13.75 -0.27 -11.21
N GLY A 68 12.52 -0.61 -11.54
CA GLY A 68 11.34 -0.16 -10.80
C GLY A 68 10.86 -1.24 -9.85
N ARG A 69 10.83 -0.96 -8.55
CA ARG A 69 10.32 -1.89 -7.52
C ARG A 69 9.02 -1.39 -6.93
N ALA A 70 8.03 -2.25 -6.82
CA ALA A 70 6.79 -1.95 -6.15
C ALA A 70 6.26 -3.12 -5.32
N ALA A 71 5.79 -2.82 -4.11
CA ALA A 71 5.05 -3.74 -3.26
C ALA A 71 3.58 -3.32 -3.21
N VAL A 72 2.67 -4.28 -3.28
CA VAL A 72 1.23 -4.00 -3.28
C VAL A 72 0.75 -3.83 -1.85
N PRO A 73 0.08 -2.70 -1.51
CA PRO A 73 -0.58 -2.58 -0.23
C PRO A 73 -1.79 -3.53 -0.14
N SER A 74 -2.05 -4.07 1.05
CA SER A 74 -3.22 -4.88 1.35
C SER A 74 -4.10 -4.15 2.36
N GLY A 75 -5.40 -4.00 2.08
CA GLY A 75 -6.36 -3.42 3.00
C GLY A 75 -6.58 -4.28 4.24
N ALA A 76 -6.99 -3.68 5.35
CA ALA A 76 -7.43 -4.40 6.54
C ALA A 76 -8.86 -4.92 6.38
N SER A 77 -9.70 -4.15 5.70
CA SER A 77 -11.06 -4.51 5.27
C SER A 77 -11.19 -4.35 3.75
N THR A 78 -12.24 -4.92 3.16
CA THR A 78 -12.51 -4.86 1.72
C THR A 78 -13.96 -4.47 1.46
N GLY A 79 -14.18 -3.54 0.53
CA GLY A 79 -15.51 -3.20 0.03
C GLY A 79 -16.06 -4.26 -0.93
N SER A 80 -17.38 -4.35 -1.04
CA SER A 80 -18.06 -5.35 -1.89
C SER A 80 -17.81 -5.19 -3.39
N ARG A 81 -17.24 -4.07 -3.82
CA ARG A 81 -16.95 -3.74 -5.23
C ARG A 81 -15.47 -3.65 -5.54
N GLU A 82 -14.60 -4.02 -4.62
CA GLU A 82 -13.16 -4.02 -4.85
C GLU A 82 -12.73 -5.11 -5.81
N ALA A 83 -11.62 -4.86 -6.51
CA ALA A 83 -10.95 -5.89 -7.29
C ALA A 83 -10.36 -6.96 -6.38
N LEU A 84 -10.34 -8.20 -6.84
CA LEU A 84 -9.96 -9.35 -6.04
C LEU A 84 -8.45 -9.37 -5.73
N GLU A 85 -8.10 -9.32 -4.47
CA GLU A 85 -6.77 -9.70 -4.00
C GLU A 85 -6.64 -11.22 -3.98
N LEU A 86 -5.81 -11.79 -4.87
CA LEU A 86 -5.69 -13.23 -5.01
C LEU A 86 -4.85 -13.82 -3.88
N ARG A 87 -5.46 -14.75 -3.13
CA ARG A 87 -4.83 -15.50 -2.05
C ARG A 87 -4.75 -17.00 -2.39
N ASP A 88 -3.74 -17.68 -1.85
CA ASP A 88 -3.51 -19.10 -2.14
C ASP A 88 -4.62 -20.02 -1.60
N GLY A 89 -5.22 -19.67 -0.45
CA GLY A 89 -6.26 -20.45 0.22
C GLY A 89 -5.74 -21.71 0.92
N ASP A 90 -4.42 -21.94 0.97
CA ASP A 90 -3.84 -23.07 1.71
C ASP A 90 -3.75 -22.75 3.20
N ALA A 91 -4.65 -23.30 3.99
CA ALA A 91 -4.73 -23.09 5.43
C ALA A 91 -3.44 -23.46 6.19
N LYS A 92 -2.58 -24.33 5.62
CA LYS A 92 -1.31 -24.74 6.23
C LYS A 92 -0.20 -23.70 6.06
N ARG A 93 -0.41 -22.71 5.18
CA ARG A 93 0.57 -21.67 4.89
C ARG A 93 -0.07 -20.30 5.11
N PHE A 94 0.46 -19.55 6.09
CA PHE A 94 -0.07 -18.21 6.48
C PHE A 94 -1.59 -18.17 6.69
N GLY A 95 -2.19 -19.28 7.18
CA GLY A 95 -3.64 -19.36 7.38
C GLY A 95 -4.47 -19.13 6.10
N GLY A 96 -3.93 -19.50 4.94
CA GLY A 96 -4.58 -19.30 3.64
C GLY A 96 -4.23 -17.99 2.93
N LYS A 97 -3.51 -17.08 3.60
CA LYS A 97 -3.20 -15.73 3.09
C LYS A 97 -1.95 -15.64 2.21
N GLY A 98 -1.31 -16.76 1.84
CA GLY A 98 -0.18 -16.78 0.91
C GLY A 98 -0.53 -16.17 -0.45
N VAL A 99 0.50 -15.74 -1.22
CA VAL A 99 0.34 -15.06 -2.52
C VAL A 99 1.15 -15.72 -3.65
N LEU A 100 1.53 -16.99 -3.48
CA LEU A 100 2.33 -17.70 -4.48
C LEU A 100 1.61 -17.87 -5.83
N LYS A 101 0.26 -17.98 -5.83
CA LYS A 101 -0.52 -17.99 -7.08
C LYS A 101 -0.40 -16.66 -7.83
N ALA A 102 -0.47 -15.54 -7.12
CA ALA A 102 -0.30 -14.23 -7.73
C ALA A 102 1.12 -14.05 -8.30
N ILE A 103 2.13 -14.54 -7.60
CA ILE A 103 3.53 -14.55 -8.09
C ILE A 103 3.65 -15.41 -9.35
N ASP A 104 3.11 -16.62 -9.35
CA ASP A 104 3.11 -17.51 -10.53
C ASP A 104 2.43 -16.83 -11.74
N HIS A 105 1.34 -16.10 -11.53
CA HIS A 105 0.68 -15.32 -12.58
C HIS A 105 1.55 -14.19 -13.10
N VAL A 106 2.30 -13.49 -12.23
CA VAL A 106 3.27 -12.49 -12.69
C VAL A 106 4.35 -13.14 -13.54
N GLU A 107 4.97 -14.22 -13.06
CA GLU A 107 6.12 -14.83 -13.73
C GLU A 107 5.76 -15.57 -15.02
N ARG A 108 4.59 -16.25 -15.07
CA ARG A 108 4.22 -17.11 -16.17
C ARG A 108 3.23 -16.51 -17.17
N GLN A 109 2.52 -15.47 -16.80
CA GLN A 109 1.51 -14.87 -17.67
C GLN A 109 1.80 -13.40 -17.96
N LEU A 110 2.04 -12.56 -16.94
CA LEU A 110 2.25 -11.13 -17.13
C LEU A 110 3.64 -10.84 -17.70
N ALA A 111 4.70 -11.40 -17.13
CA ALA A 111 6.06 -11.15 -17.60
C ALA A 111 6.26 -11.54 -19.07
N PRO A 112 5.88 -12.75 -19.55
CA PRO A 112 6.05 -13.11 -20.96
C PRO A 112 5.27 -12.21 -21.92
N ALA A 113 4.14 -11.65 -21.49
CA ALA A 113 3.31 -10.77 -22.31
C ALA A 113 3.85 -9.33 -22.40
N LEU A 114 4.62 -8.88 -21.41
CA LEU A 114 5.09 -7.50 -21.29
C LEU A 114 6.58 -7.30 -21.60
N ILE A 115 7.39 -8.35 -21.57
CA ILE A 115 8.81 -8.27 -21.96
C ILE A 115 8.91 -7.73 -23.40
N GLY A 116 9.78 -6.74 -23.60
CA GLY A 116 9.96 -6.02 -24.86
C GLY A 116 9.05 -4.79 -25.04
N PHE A 117 8.06 -4.55 -24.16
CA PHE A 117 7.26 -3.34 -24.19
C PHE A 117 8.05 -2.15 -23.63
N GLU A 118 7.74 -0.95 -24.15
CA GLU A 118 8.28 0.30 -23.60
C GLU A 118 7.62 0.60 -22.25
N ALA A 119 8.40 0.68 -21.18
CA ALA A 119 7.90 0.91 -19.82
C ALA A 119 7.15 2.25 -19.66
N VAL A 120 7.46 3.24 -20.52
CA VAL A 120 6.77 4.54 -20.53
C VAL A 120 5.34 4.46 -21.09
N ASN A 121 4.98 3.38 -21.77
CA ASN A 121 3.64 3.21 -22.34
C ASN A 121 2.68 2.57 -21.34
N GLN A 122 2.47 3.26 -20.20
CA GLN A 122 1.70 2.75 -19.07
C GLN A 122 0.29 2.28 -19.46
N VAL A 123 -0.40 3.06 -20.28
CA VAL A 123 -1.78 2.74 -20.72
C VAL A 123 -1.82 1.39 -21.44
N PHE A 124 -0.90 1.16 -22.37
CA PHE A 124 -0.84 -0.08 -23.13
C PHE A 124 -0.47 -1.30 -22.26
N ILE A 125 0.43 -1.11 -21.29
CA ILE A 125 0.78 -2.14 -20.28
C ILE A 125 -0.45 -2.51 -19.47
N ASP A 126 -1.16 -1.53 -18.92
CA ASP A 126 -2.32 -1.76 -18.07
C ASP A 126 -3.51 -2.37 -18.85
N GLU A 127 -3.75 -1.94 -20.08
CA GLU A 127 -4.75 -2.54 -20.95
C GLU A 127 -4.42 -3.98 -21.31
N THR A 128 -3.16 -4.28 -21.65
CA THR A 128 -2.71 -5.65 -21.93
C THR A 128 -2.95 -6.56 -20.73
N MET A 129 -2.63 -6.10 -19.51
CA MET A 129 -2.87 -6.89 -18.29
C MET A 129 -4.38 -7.09 -18.01
N ARG A 130 -5.20 -6.08 -18.27
CA ARG A 130 -6.67 -6.18 -18.16
C ARG A 130 -7.26 -7.18 -19.15
N ASP A 131 -6.78 -7.16 -20.40
CA ASP A 131 -7.22 -8.09 -21.44
C ASP A 131 -6.82 -9.53 -21.14
N LEU A 132 -5.63 -9.75 -20.58
CA LEU A 132 -5.15 -11.05 -20.11
C LEU A 132 -5.99 -11.61 -18.95
N ASP A 133 -6.39 -10.74 -18.02
CA ASP A 133 -7.29 -11.12 -16.94
C ASP A 133 -8.70 -11.39 -17.48
N GLY A 134 -9.27 -10.50 -18.25
CA GLY A 134 -10.56 -10.63 -18.90
C GLY A 134 -11.76 -10.66 -17.97
N THR A 135 -11.58 -10.34 -16.67
CA THR A 135 -12.67 -10.27 -15.68
C THR A 135 -12.84 -8.84 -15.16
N ASP A 136 -14.05 -8.48 -14.75
CA ASP A 136 -14.36 -7.13 -14.27
C ASP A 136 -13.57 -6.76 -13.01
N ASN A 137 -13.37 -7.74 -12.12
CA ASN A 137 -12.75 -7.54 -10.80
C ASN A 137 -11.34 -8.14 -10.68
N LYS A 138 -10.68 -8.48 -11.78
CA LYS A 138 -9.34 -9.07 -11.83
C LYS A 138 -9.21 -10.40 -11.07
N SER A 139 -10.28 -11.20 -11.08
CA SER A 139 -10.33 -12.45 -10.31
C SER A 139 -9.51 -13.59 -10.91
N LYS A 140 -9.11 -13.51 -12.20
CA LYS A 140 -8.33 -14.56 -12.85
C LYS A 140 -6.84 -14.43 -12.50
N LEU A 141 -6.24 -13.27 -12.61
CA LEU A 141 -4.81 -13.05 -12.33
C LEU A 141 -4.56 -12.53 -10.92
N GLY A 142 -5.50 -11.80 -10.38
CA GLY A 142 -5.40 -11.11 -9.09
C GLY A 142 -5.05 -9.63 -9.26
N ALA A 143 -5.79 -8.78 -8.55
CA ALA A 143 -5.51 -7.34 -8.52
C ALA A 143 -4.11 -7.04 -7.95
N ASN A 144 -3.66 -7.82 -6.97
CA ASN A 144 -2.33 -7.71 -6.39
C ASN A 144 -1.21 -8.03 -7.42
N ALA A 145 -1.38 -9.04 -8.28
CA ALA A 145 -0.43 -9.34 -9.35
C ALA A 145 -0.36 -8.21 -10.38
N THR A 146 -1.51 -7.78 -10.91
CA THR A 146 -1.59 -6.75 -11.95
C THR A 146 -1.13 -5.38 -11.43
N LEU A 147 -1.54 -4.99 -10.22
CA LEU A 147 -1.14 -3.71 -9.62
C LEU A 147 0.36 -3.65 -9.31
N ALA A 148 0.95 -4.75 -8.82
CA ALA A 148 2.39 -4.80 -8.54
C ALA A 148 3.22 -4.53 -9.81
N VAL A 149 2.86 -5.17 -10.93
CA VAL A 149 3.52 -4.97 -12.23
C VAL A 149 3.32 -3.54 -12.74
N SER A 150 2.07 -3.02 -12.71
CA SER A 150 1.74 -1.67 -13.13
C SER A 150 2.56 -0.60 -12.40
N MET A 151 2.60 -0.68 -11.05
CA MET A 151 3.38 0.24 -10.23
C MET A 151 4.88 0.11 -10.46
N ALA A 152 5.40 -1.10 -10.65
CA ALA A 152 6.81 -1.34 -10.90
C ALA A 152 7.23 -0.77 -12.27
N CYS A 153 6.40 -0.92 -13.32
CA CYS A 153 6.62 -0.29 -14.62
C CYS A 153 6.68 1.25 -14.52
N ALA A 154 5.73 1.86 -13.81
CA ALA A 154 5.73 3.31 -13.61
C ALA A 154 7.00 3.81 -12.90
N ARG A 155 7.50 3.06 -11.91
CA ARG A 155 8.77 3.38 -11.23
C ARG A 155 9.97 3.21 -12.12
N ALA A 156 10.04 2.13 -12.90
CA ALA A 156 11.13 1.91 -13.86
C ALA A 156 11.16 3.03 -14.92
N ALA A 157 9.99 3.42 -15.44
CA ALA A 157 9.87 4.53 -16.39
C ALA A 157 10.30 5.87 -15.79
N ALA A 158 9.95 6.13 -14.53
CA ALA A 158 10.37 7.35 -13.81
C ALA A 158 11.90 7.39 -13.64
N GLU A 159 12.53 6.28 -13.24
CA GLU A 159 13.99 6.16 -13.13
C GLU A 159 14.68 6.37 -14.48
N LEU A 160 14.19 5.73 -15.56
CA LEU A 160 14.68 5.91 -16.91
C LEU A 160 14.69 7.39 -17.35
N LEU A 161 13.64 8.12 -17.00
CA LEU A 161 13.47 9.53 -17.35
C LEU A 161 14.21 10.49 -16.37
N GLY A 162 14.86 9.96 -15.33
CA GLY A 162 15.49 10.77 -14.29
C GLY A 162 14.51 11.62 -13.51
N MET A 163 13.27 11.18 -13.35
CA MET A 163 12.20 11.92 -12.70
C MET A 163 11.76 11.23 -11.39
N PRO A 164 11.42 12.00 -10.35
CA PRO A 164 10.72 11.41 -9.21
C PRO A 164 9.31 10.95 -9.65
N LEU A 165 8.85 9.83 -9.08
CA LEU A 165 7.59 9.19 -9.47
C LEU A 165 6.39 10.14 -9.45
N TYR A 166 6.29 11.03 -8.46
CA TYR A 166 5.18 11.98 -8.38
C TYR A 166 5.11 12.92 -9.59
N ARG A 167 6.27 13.29 -10.16
CA ARG A 167 6.34 14.15 -11.35
C ARG A 167 6.04 13.36 -12.62
N TYR A 168 6.50 12.12 -12.69
CA TYR A 168 6.18 11.21 -13.79
C TYR A 168 4.67 10.99 -13.92
N LEU A 169 3.99 10.70 -12.81
CA LEU A 169 2.55 10.46 -12.80
C LEU A 169 1.72 11.75 -12.92
N GLY A 170 2.13 12.82 -12.27
CA GLY A 170 1.34 14.04 -12.15
C GLY A 170 1.68 15.14 -13.18
N GLY A 171 2.75 14.96 -13.97
CA GLY A 171 3.19 15.91 -14.98
C GLY A 171 3.98 17.11 -14.43
N ALA A 172 4.29 18.06 -15.32
CA ALA A 172 5.21 19.15 -15.06
C ALA A 172 4.77 20.12 -13.94
N ASN A 173 3.47 20.23 -13.69
CA ASN A 173 2.93 21.16 -12.68
C ASN A 173 2.63 20.50 -11.31
N THR A 174 3.03 19.27 -11.10
CA THR A 174 2.84 18.57 -9.83
C THR A 174 3.76 19.13 -8.74
N LYS A 175 3.20 19.94 -7.84
CA LYS A 175 3.94 20.64 -6.79
C LYS A 175 3.20 20.77 -5.46
N LEU A 176 1.94 20.32 -5.40
CA LEU A 176 1.11 20.44 -4.21
C LEU A 176 1.01 19.09 -3.49
N LEU A 177 1.42 19.06 -2.24
CA LEU A 177 1.17 17.93 -1.36
C LEU A 177 -0.28 17.96 -0.88
N PRO A 178 -0.95 16.79 -0.78
CA PRO A 178 -2.30 16.71 -0.23
C PRO A 178 -2.29 17.03 1.27
N VAL A 179 -3.44 17.50 1.79
CA VAL A 179 -3.63 17.59 3.23
C VAL A 179 -3.66 16.17 3.81
N PRO A 180 -2.92 15.87 4.89
CA PRO A 180 -2.94 14.53 5.47
C PRO A 180 -4.27 14.22 6.13
N LEU A 181 -4.81 13.02 5.88
CA LEU A 181 -5.88 12.40 6.65
C LEU A 181 -5.26 11.42 7.63
N LEU A 182 -5.50 11.60 8.93
CA LEU A 182 -4.90 10.75 9.96
C LEU A 182 -6.01 9.98 10.70
N ASN A 183 -6.05 8.68 10.52
CA ASN A 183 -6.90 7.81 11.32
C ASN A 183 -6.33 7.74 12.75
N VAL A 184 -7.07 8.22 13.74
CA VAL A 184 -6.60 8.37 15.11
C VAL A 184 -7.44 7.59 16.15
N LEU A 185 -8.63 7.12 15.74
CA LEU A 185 -9.48 6.27 16.55
C LEU A 185 -10.21 5.27 15.64
N ASN A 186 -10.19 4.01 16.02
CA ASN A 186 -10.76 2.90 15.27
C ASN A 186 -11.97 2.29 16.00
N GLY A 187 -12.91 1.81 15.20
CA GLY A 187 -14.02 0.96 15.60
C GLY A 187 -14.33 -0.07 14.51
N GLY A 188 -15.54 -0.61 14.50
CA GLY A 188 -15.99 -1.59 13.52
C GLY A 188 -15.03 -2.77 13.41
N VAL A 189 -14.74 -3.21 12.18
CA VAL A 189 -13.84 -4.36 11.94
C VAL A 189 -12.35 -4.05 12.19
N HIS A 190 -11.98 -2.76 12.38
CA HIS A 190 -10.59 -2.34 12.62
C HIS A 190 -10.21 -2.34 14.12
N ALA A 191 -11.16 -2.62 15.03
CA ALA A 191 -10.90 -2.63 16.47
C ALA A 191 -11.82 -3.60 17.21
N ASP A 192 -11.28 -4.30 18.20
CA ASP A 192 -12.08 -5.10 19.13
C ASP A 192 -12.62 -4.21 20.25
N ASN A 193 -13.64 -3.42 19.93
CA ASN A 193 -14.34 -2.53 20.84
C ASN A 193 -15.83 -2.40 20.47
N ASN A 194 -16.55 -1.50 21.14
CA ASN A 194 -18.00 -1.30 20.95
C ASN A 194 -18.34 -0.05 20.11
N VAL A 195 -17.40 0.46 19.33
CA VAL A 195 -17.62 1.59 18.42
C VAL A 195 -17.90 1.05 17.03
N ASP A 196 -19.02 1.44 16.40
CA ASP A 196 -19.44 0.85 15.13
C ASP A 196 -18.76 1.46 13.91
N VAL A 197 -18.51 2.78 13.90
CA VAL A 197 -17.82 3.47 12.81
C VAL A 197 -16.37 3.06 12.75
N GLN A 198 -15.91 2.66 11.56
CA GLN A 198 -14.62 2.01 11.37
C GLN A 198 -13.43 2.94 11.62
N GLU A 199 -13.48 4.17 11.09
CA GLU A 199 -12.38 5.13 11.22
C GLU A 199 -12.86 6.52 11.58
N PHE A 200 -12.20 7.11 12.56
CA PHE A 200 -12.37 8.51 12.94
C PHE A 200 -11.06 9.23 12.69
N MET A 201 -11.09 10.15 11.73
CA MET A 201 -9.91 10.85 11.23
C MET A 201 -9.90 12.30 11.66
N ILE A 202 -8.69 12.84 11.79
CA ILE A 202 -8.43 14.27 11.88
C ILE A 202 -7.77 14.76 10.60
N VAL A 203 -8.15 15.96 10.15
CA VAL A 203 -7.66 16.57 8.91
C VAL A 203 -7.21 18.00 9.21
N PRO A 204 -5.90 18.27 9.30
CA PRO A 204 -5.36 19.57 9.64
C PRO A 204 -5.36 20.51 8.42
N LEU A 205 -6.50 21.13 8.14
CA LEU A 205 -6.72 22.02 6.99
C LEU A 205 -6.15 23.45 7.17
N GLY A 206 -6.02 23.91 8.40
CA GLY A 206 -5.71 25.31 8.72
C GLY A 206 -4.24 25.70 8.60
N PHE A 207 -3.43 24.96 7.80
CA PHE A 207 -1.98 25.15 7.74
C PHE A 207 -1.50 25.40 6.31
N ASP A 208 -0.50 26.24 6.18
CA ASP A 208 0.10 26.68 4.92
C ASP A 208 1.15 25.71 4.35
N THR A 209 1.62 24.75 5.16
CA THR A 209 2.60 23.74 4.73
C THR A 209 2.24 22.35 5.25
N PHE A 210 2.58 21.30 4.46
CA PHE A 210 2.41 19.92 4.86
C PHE A 210 3.12 19.60 6.20
N ALA A 211 4.33 20.12 6.41
CA ALA A 211 5.08 19.88 7.65
C ALA A 211 4.34 20.41 8.88
N ARG A 212 3.70 21.59 8.78
CA ARG A 212 2.88 22.15 9.87
C ARG A 212 1.59 21.38 10.08
N ALA A 213 0.93 20.97 8.99
CA ALA A 213 -0.26 20.15 9.04
C ALA A 213 0.04 18.79 9.71
N LEU A 214 1.09 18.10 9.29
CA LEU A 214 1.51 16.83 9.89
C LEU A 214 1.86 16.98 11.37
N ARG A 215 2.61 18.03 11.73
CA ARG A 215 2.92 18.32 13.15
C ARG A 215 1.65 18.48 13.97
N ALA A 216 0.70 19.28 13.50
CA ALA A 216 -0.58 19.49 14.19
C ALA A 216 -1.35 18.16 14.36
N GLY A 217 -1.37 17.32 13.33
CA GLY A 217 -1.98 15.98 13.41
C GLY A 217 -1.35 15.12 14.50
N VAL A 218 -0.02 15.06 14.58
CA VAL A 218 0.71 14.30 15.61
C VAL A 218 0.44 14.87 17.02
N GLU A 219 0.46 16.19 17.18
CA GLU A 219 0.15 16.85 18.47
C GLU A 219 -1.30 16.56 18.91
N CYS A 220 -2.26 16.56 17.97
CA CYS A 220 -3.65 16.16 18.24
C CYS A 220 -3.76 14.69 18.65
N TYR A 221 -3.05 13.78 17.98
CA TYR A 221 -2.98 12.36 18.35
C TYR A 221 -2.49 12.18 19.80
N HIS A 222 -1.43 12.90 20.19
CA HIS A 222 -0.96 12.89 21.58
C HIS A 222 -1.92 13.57 22.56
N GLY A 223 -2.62 14.63 22.13
CA GLY A 223 -3.69 15.27 22.88
C GLY A 223 -4.83 14.28 23.16
N LEU A 224 -5.28 13.55 22.14
CA LEU A 224 -6.27 12.48 22.26
C LEU A 224 -5.81 11.39 23.22
N LYS A 225 -4.56 10.93 23.12
CA LYS A 225 -3.99 9.96 24.05
C LYS A 225 -4.07 10.42 25.51
N ALA A 226 -3.78 11.68 25.76
CA ALA A 226 -3.88 12.26 27.10
C ALA A 226 -5.33 12.33 27.62
N ILE A 227 -6.30 12.66 26.78
CA ILE A 227 -7.73 12.66 27.09
C ILE A 227 -8.18 11.24 27.46
N LEU A 228 -7.87 10.24 26.62
CA LEU A 228 -8.25 8.85 26.87
C LEU A 228 -7.66 8.33 28.19
N LYS A 229 -6.37 8.59 28.44
CA LYS A 229 -5.73 8.23 29.72
C LYS A 229 -6.40 8.91 30.93
N GLY A 230 -6.73 10.19 30.82
CA GLY A 230 -7.41 10.95 31.87
C GLY A 230 -8.80 10.36 32.19
N LYS A 231 -9.48 9.83 31.20
CA LYS A 231 -10.77 9.13 31.32
C LYS A 231 -10.61 7.64 31.71
N LYS A 232 -9.38 7.13 31.93
CA LYS A 232 -9.05 5.72 32.20
C LYS A 232 -9.50 4.77 31.07
N LEU A 233 -9.52 5.24 29.85
CA LEU A 233 -9.83 4.47 28.66
C LEU A 233 -8.56 3.85 28.05
N ALA A 234 -8.74 2.75 27.30
CA ALA A 234 -7.64 2.08 26.60
C ALA A 234 -6.94 3.00 25.61
N THR A 235 -5.60 2.88 25.55
CA THR A 235 -4.76 3.56 24.55
C THR A 235 -3.95 2.53 23.74
N ALA A 236 -4.43 1.28 23.69
CA ALA A 236 -4.01 0.32 22.67
C ALA A 236 -4.49 0.79 21.30
N VAL A 237 -3.76 0.41 20.25
CA VAL A 237 -4.06 0.80 18.89
C VAL A 237 -4.66 -0.37 18.12
N GLY A 238 -5.53 -0.08 17.18
CA GLY A 238 -6.04 -1.03 16.18
C GLY A 238 -5.05 -1.25 15.04
N ASP A 239 -5.46 -1.99 14.03
CA ASP A 239 -4.62 -2.43 12.90
C ASP A 239 -4.05 -1.27 12.08
N GLU A 240 -4.67 -0.10 12.10
CA GLU A 240 -4.26 1.09 11.37
C GLU A 240 -3.65 2.20 12.25
N GLY A 241 -3.34 1.88 13.50
CA GLY A 241 -2.63 2.79 14.41
C GLY A 241 -3.50 3.79 15.17
N GLY A 242 -4.80 3.86 14.92
CA GLY A 242 -5.76 4.60 15.73
C GLY A 242 -6.01 3.92 17.09
N PHE A 243 -6.34 4.70 18.13
CA PHE A 243 -6.71 4.13 19.43
C PHE A 243 -8.03 3.36 19.34
N ALA A 244 -8.16 2.31 20.13
CA ALA A 244 -9.32 1.42 20.14
C ALA A 244 -9.99 1.35 21.53
N PRO A 245 -10.47 2.47 22.11
CA PRO A 245 -11.14 2.46 23.40
C PRO A 245 -12.58 1.94 23.27
N ASN A 246 -13.12 1.36 24.36
CA ASN A 246 -14.56 1.23 24.52
C ASN A 246 -15.15 2.59 24.88
N LEU A 247 -16.16 3.02 24.15
CA LEU A 247 -16.86 4.29 24.33
C LEU A 247 -18.37 4.05 24.47
N ALA A 248 -19.09 5.01 24.99
CA ALA A 248 -20.54 4.86 25.17
C ALA A 248 -21.32 4.94 23.85
N SER A 249 -20.76 5.62 22.84
CA SER A 249 -21.37 5.77 21.51
C SER A 249 -20.35 6.27 20.48
N ASN A 250 -20.72 6.23 19.18
CA ASN A 250 -19.97 6.86 18.08
C ASN A 250 -19.86 8.39 18.27
N GLU A 251 -20.88 9.03 18.90
CA GLU A 251 -20.85 10.46 19.23
C GLU A 251 -19.76 10.76 20.26
N GLN A 252 -19.62 9.93 21.30
CA GLN A 252 -18.53 10.09 22.29
C GLN A 252 -17.16 9.96 21.64
N ALA A 253 -17.01 9.16 20.57
CA ALA A 253 -15.76 9.11 19.81
C ALA A 253 -15.44 10.47 19.17
N LEU A 254 -16.42 11.13 18.58
CA LEU A 254 -16.24 12.48 18.05
C LEU A 254 -15.91 13.51 19.14
N GLU A 255 -16.59 13.43 20.31
CA GLU A 255 -16.32 14.33 21.44
C GLU A 255 -14.88 14.22 21.94
N VAL A 256 -14.35 13.00 22.13
CA VAL A 256 -12.98 12.84 22.61
C VAL A 256 -11.95 13.30 21.57
N LEU A 257 -12.25 13.19 20.25
CA LEU A 257 -11.42 13.78 19.21
C LEU A 257 -11.38 15.31 19.30
N VAL A 258 -12.55 15.94 19.43
CA VAL A 258 -12.67 17.40 19.62
C VAL A 258 -11.90 17.85 20.86
N ASP A 259 -12.02 17.12 21.97
CA ASP A 259 -11.26 17.38 23.20
C ASP A 259 -9.74 17.22 22.97
N GLY A 260 -9.33 16.20 22.22
CA GLY A 260 -7.93 15.96 21.83
C GLY A 260 -7.33 17.12 21.03
N ILE A 261 -8.08 17.63 20.03
CA ILE A 261 -7.71 18.80 19.24
C ILE A 261 -7.54 20.06 20.12
N LYS A 262 -8.51 20.33 20.99
CA LYS A 262 -8.45 21.44 21.96
C LYS A 262 -7.27 21.29 22.92
N LYS A 263 -7.00 20.07 23.41
CA LYS A 263 -5.90 19.75 24.31
C LYS A 263 -4.54 20.01 23.68
N ALA A 264 -4.43 19.81 22.36
CA ALA A 264 -3.25 20.13 21.57
C ALA A 264 -3.08 21.63 21.28
N GLY A 265 -4.07 22.48 21.65
CA GLY A 265 -4.05 23.92 21.46
C GLY A 265 -4.60 24.39 20.11
N TYR A 266 -5.23 23.52 19.34
CA TYR A 266 -5.82 23.83 18.04
C TYR A 266 -7.34 24.06 18.13
N LYS A 267 -7.89 24.75 17.12
CA LYS A 267 -9.33 25.07 17.04
C LYS A 267 -10.05 24.05 16.17
N PRO A 268 -10.93 23.19 16.75
CA PRO A 268 -11.76 22.29 15.96
C PRO A 268 -12.62 23.06 14.94
N GLY A 269 -12.75 22.50 13.75
CA GLY A 269 -13.52 23.10 12.65
C GLY A 269 -12.81 24.22 11.90
N LYS A 270 -11.69 24.74 12.42
CA LYS A 270 -10.89 25.80 11.78
C LYS A 270 -9.48 25.33 11.42
N ASP A 271 -8.72 24.89 12.43
CA ASP A 271 -7.34 24.44 12.24
C ASP A 271 -7.31 22.95 11.86
N VAL A 272 -8.18 22.17 12.52
CA VAL A 272 -8.32 20.72 12.34
C VAL A 272 -9.81 20.37 12.27
N VAL A 273 -10.21 19.66 11.22
CA VAL A 273 -11.57 19.13 11.07
C VAL A 273 -11.58 17.62 11.26
N LEU A 274 -12.78 17.04 11.39
CA LEU A 274 -13.00 15.60 11.50
C LEU A 274 -13.43 15.02 10.16
N ALA A 275 -13.04 13.78 9.89
CA ALA A 275 -13.54 12.97 8.80
C ALA A 275 -13.85 11.56 9.31
N LEU A 276 -14.74 10.85 8.64
CA LEU A 276 -15.15 9.49 8.98
C LEU A 276 -15.03 8.57 7.77
N ASP A 277 -14.56 7.36 8.00
CA ASP A 277 -14.87 6.22 7.16
C ASP A 277 -15.84 5.31 7.92
N VAL A 278 -17.06 5.24 7.42
CA VAL A 278 -18.15 4.52 8.08
C VAL A 278 -18.14 3.04 7.74
N ALA A 279 -17.48 2.65 6.62
CA ALA A 279 -17.52 1.30 6.06
C ALA A 279 -18.95 0.79 5.89
N ALA A 280 -19.78 1.55 5.16
CA ALA A 280 -21.24 1.38 5.10
C ALA A 280 -21.71 -0.03 4.70
N SER A 281 -20.87 -0.81 4.02
CA SER A 281 -21.17 -2.22 3.69
C SER A 281 -21.33 -3.11 4.92
N GLU A 282 -20.70 -2.75 6.04
CA GLU A 282 -20.76 -3.49 7.31
C GLU A 282 -22.07 -3.27 8.07
N PHE A 283 -22.80 -2.19 7.74
CA PHE A 283 -24.09 -1.87 8.35
C PHE A 283 -25.30 -2.40 7.56
N PHE A 284 -25.06 -3.03 6.40
CA PHE A 284 -26.13 -3.50 5.53
C PHE A 284 -26.41 -4.98 5.79
N GLU A 285 -27.52 -5.29 6.44
CA GLU A 285 -28.13 -6.62 6.50
C GLU A 285 -29.13 -6.78 5.35
N LYS A 286 -29.05 -7.94 4.63
CA LYS A 286 -29.99 -8.28 3.55
C LYS A 286 -31.30 -8.82 4.10
#